data_e184648b50b391526cc8e6e6b0786be5
#
_entry.id   e184648b50b391526cc8e6e6b0786be5
#
_cell.length_a   1.000
_cell.length_b   1.000
_cell.length_c   1.000
_cell.angle_alpha   90.00
_cell.angle_beta   90.00
_cell.angle_gamma   90.00
#
_symmetry.space_group_name_H-M   'P 1'
#
loop_
_entity.id
_entity.type
_entity.pdbx_description
1 polymer ?
#
loop_
_entity_poly.entity_id
_entity_poly.type
_entity_poly.pdbx_seq_one_letter_code
_entity_poly.pdbx_strand_id
1 'polypeptide(L)'
;MKYYFAPLEGITGYIYRNAYHNLFGQIDKYFTPFVSPTSNEGFTTRELNDILPAHNEGLPIIPQILTNNAEYFIRTVNALKDFGYDEINLNLGCPSGTVVAKHKGSGFLSEREDLDRFLDEIFSKSNAKI
;
A
#
# COMPACT_ATOMS: atom_id res chain seq x y z
N MET A 1 -1.78 5.05 -23.48
CA MET A 1 -0.88 4.28 -22.61
C MET A 1 -1.15 4.75 -21.18
N LYS A 2 -1.13 3.86 -20.19
CA LYS A 2 -1.31 4.24 -18.79
C LYS A 2 0.04 4.27 -18.07
N TYR A 3 0.23 5.29 -17.23
CA TYR A 3 1.46 5.48 -16.46
C TYR A 3 1.15 5.37 -14.98
N TYR A 4 1.86 4.49 -14.29
CA TYR A 4 1.74 4.27 -12.86
C TYR A 4 3.03 4.68 -12.16
N PHE A 5 2.90 5.45 -11.10
CA PHE A 5 4.02 5.93 -10.32
C PHE A 5 4.26 4.97 -9.14
N ALA A 6 5.31 4.15 -9.26
CA ALA A 6 5.70 3.22 -8.19
C ALA A 6 6.30 3.98 -6.99
N PRO A 7 6.06 3.52 -5.75
CA PRO A 7 6.63 4.16 -4.58
C PRO A 7 8.09 3.78 -4.39
N LEU A 8 8.84 4.73 -3.83
CA LEU A 8 10.18 4.51 -3.29
C LEU A 8 10.19 4.99 -1.84
N GLU A 9 10.26 4.06 -0.88
CA GLU A 9 10.17 4.36 0.54
C GLU A 9 11.21 5.40 0.97
N GLY A 10 10.79 6.37 1.78
CA GLY A 10 11.65 7.46 2.24
C GLY A 10 11.87 8.59 1.21
N ILE A 11 11.45 8.42 -0.04
CA ILE A 11 11.63 9.42 -1.12
C ILE A 11 10.28 9.91 -1.63
N THR A 12 9.42 9.03 -2.12
CA THR A 12 8.16 9.40 -2.79
C THR A 12 6.99 9.60 -1.82
N GLY A 13 7.24 10.27 -0.70
CA GLY A 13 6.19 10.70 0.23
C GLY A 13 5.23 11.70 -0.41
N TYR A 14 4.18 12.10 0.32
CA TYR A 14 3.13 12.97 -0.22
C TYR A 14 3.66 14.29 -0.78
N ILE A 15 4.67 14.91 -0.16
CA ILE A 15 5.28 16.15 -0.65
C ILE A 15 5.89 15.97 -2.04
N TYR A 16 6.66 14.86 -2.22
CA TYR A 16 7.26 14.53 -3.51
C TYR A 16 6.19 14.28 -4.58
N ARG A 17 5.17 13.47 -4.26
CA ARG A 17 4.09 13.16 -5.21
C ARG A 17 3.35 14.40 -5.67
N ASN A 18 3.03 15.32 -4.74
CA ASN A 18 2.40 16.59 -5.08
C ASN A 18 3.29 17.46 -5.98
N ALA A 19 4.57 17.60 -5.64
CA ALA A 19 5.53 18.36 -6.45
C ALA A 19 5.65 17.75 -7.86
N TYR A 20 5.78 16.43 -7.96
CA TYR A 20 5.88 15.73 -9.23
C TYR A 20 4.61 15.91 -10.07
N HIS A 21 3.44 15.73 -9.46
CA HIS A 21 2.15 15.90 -10.14
C HIS A 21 1.97 17.33 -10.70
N ASN A 22 2.31 18.33 -9.91
CA ASN A 22 2.18 19.73 -10.30
C ASN A 22 3.14 20.12 -11.44
N LEU A 23 4.31 19.50 -11.50
CA LEU A 23 5.32 19.82 -12.52
C LEU A 23 5.15 19.02 -13.82
N PHE A 24 4.80 17.74 -13.71
CA PHE A 24 4.82 16.82 -14.85
C PHE A 24 3.44 16.30 -15.23
N GLY A 25 2.51 16.14 -14.28
CA GLY A 25 1.18 15.60 -14.53
C GLY A 25 1.18 14.20 -15.14
N GLN A 26 0.07 13.84 -15.81
CA GLN A 26 -0.07 12.66 -16.70
C GLN A 26 0.20 11.29 -16.07
N ILE A 27 0.12 11.16 -14.74
CA ILE A 27 0.17 9.88 -14.04
C ILE A 27 -1.25 9.40 -13.76
N ASP A 28 -1.58 8.19 -14.20
CA ASP A 28 -2.91 7.59 -14.00
C ASP A 28 -3.13 7.11 -12.58
N LYS A 29 -2.05 6.66 -11.89
CA LYS A 29 -2.08 6.21 -10.48
C LYS A 29 -0.75 6.46 -9.78
N TYR A 30 -0.83 6.98 -8.56
CA TYR A 30 0.31 7.08 -7.64
C TYR A 30 0.13 6.05 -6.53
N PHE A 31 1.06 5.11 -6.41
CA PHE A 31 1.09 4.23 -5.25
C PHE A 31 1.85 4.89 -4.09
N THR A 32 1.31 4.79 -2.89
CA THR A 32 1.98 5.35 -1.70
C THR A 32 3.15 4.47 -1.27
N PRO A 33 4.15 5.01 -0.56
CA PRO A 33 5.00 4.17 0.29
C PRO A 33 4.13 3.27 1.14
N PHE A 34 4.59 2.04 1.39
CA PHE A 34 3.73 1.04 1.99
C PHE A 34 3.38 1.35 3.46
N VAL A 35 2.14 1.05 3.81
CA VAL A 35 1.68 0.87 5.18
C VAL A 35 2.05 -0.54 5.63
N SER A 36 2.68 -0.67 6.80
CA SER A 36 3.09 -1.97 7.36
C SER A 36 2.35 -2.27 8.67
N PRO A 37 1.13 -2.84 8.60
CA PRO A 37 0.32 -3.08 9.79
C PRO A 37 0.99 -4.05 10.75
N THR A 38 0.75 -3.83 12.04
CA THR A 38 1.22 -4.62 13.16
C THR A 38 0.05 -5.07 14.03
N SER A 39 0.33 -5.68 15.19
CA SER A 39 -0.70 -5.97 16.19
C SER A 39 -1.39 -4.71 16.75
N ASN A 40 -0.70 -3.58 16.74
CA ASN A 40 -1.30 -2.30 17.11
C ASN A 40 -2.22 -1.80 16.00
N GLU A 41 -3.33 -1.20 16.39
CA GLU A 41 -4.25 -0.56 15.47
C GLU A 41 -3.75 0.83 15.08
N GLY A 42 -4.14 1.26 13.86
CA GLY A 42 -3.84 2.60 13.34
C GLY A 42 -2.55 2.66 12.50
N PHE A 43 -2.19 3.87 12.15
CA PHE A 43 -1.08 4.20 11.27
C PHE A 43 -0.03 4.99 12.04
N THR A 44 1.23 4.82 11.69
CA THR A 44 2.28 5.73 12.14
C THR A 44 2.06 7.12 11.57
N THR A 45 2.63 8.15 12.19
CA THR A 45 2.53 9.54 11.69
C THR A 45 3.02 9.65 10.24
N ARG A 46 4.07 8.92 9.87
CA ARG A 46 4.59 8.92 8.50
C ARG A 46 3.59 8.29 7.53
N GLU A 47 3.07 7.13 7.85
CA GLU A 47 2.07 6.44 7.02
C GLU A 47 0.82 7.29 6.87
N LEU A 48 0.34 7.87 7.98
CA LEU A 48 -0.83 8.73 7.97
C LEU A 48 -0.63 9.95 7.05
N ASN A 49 0.52 10.61 7.13
CA ASN A 49 0.84 11.74 6.24
C ASN A 49 0.79 11.36 4.76
N ASP A 50 1.20 10.13 4.42
CA ASP A 50 1.22 9.66 3.04
C ASP A 50 -0.16 9.27 2.49
N ILE A 51 -1.11 8.92 3.37
CA ILE A 51 -2.44 8.44 2.98
C ILE A 51 -3.58 9.41 3.27
N LEU A 52 -3.36 10.49 4.03
CA LEU A 52 -4.41 11.47 4.32
C LEU A 52 -4.96 12.10 3.02
N PRO A 53 -6.29 12.09 2.79
CA PRO A 53 -6.89 12.72 1.63
C PRO A 53 -6.50 14.20 1.47
N ALA A 54 -6.46 14.95 2.57
CA ALA A 54 -6.07 16.36 2.56
C ALA A 54 -4.63 16.62 2.07
N HIS A 55 -3.75 15.64 2.18
CA HIS A 55 -2.38 15.72 1.67
C HIS A 55 -2.26 15.28 0.21
N ASN A 56 -3.31 14.73 -0.38
CA ASN A 56 -3.29 14.10 -1.70
C ASN A 56 -4.44 14.62 -2.59
N GLU A 57 -4.92 15.84 -2.34
CA GLU A 57 -6.02 16.43 -3.10
C GLU A 57 -5.73 16.47 -4.61
N GLY A 58 -6.65 15.95 -5.40
CA GLY A 58 -6.53 15.92 -6.85
C GLY A 58 -5.60 14.85 -7.42
N LEU A 59 -4.89 14.08 -6.58
CA LEU A 59 -4.03 12.98 -7.02
C LEU A 59 -4.79 11.65 -7.03
N PRO A 60 -4.68 10.83 -8.08
CA PRO A 60 -5.23 9.46 -8.11
C PRO A 60 -4.34 8.52 -7.28
N ILE A 61 -4.50 8.58 -5.96
CA ILE A 61 -3.70 7.81 -4.99
C ILE A 61 -4.27 6.41 -4.78
N ILE A 62 -3.38 5.43 -4.76
CA ILE A 62 -3.66 4.04 -4.38
C ILE A 62 -2.75 3.69 -3.19
N PRO A 63 -3.29 3.53 -1.98
CA PRO A 63 -2.52 3.08 -0.83
C PRO A 63 -1.93 1.69 -1.05
N GLN A 64 -0.68 1.49 -0.62
CA GLN A 64 0.00 0.20 -0.69
C GLN A 64 0.16 -0.40 0.70
N ILE A 65 -0.13 -1.70 0.84
CA ILE A 65 0.00 -2.45 2.10
C ILE A 65 1.11 -3.50 1.95
N LEU A 66 1.98 -3.59 2.96
CA LEU A 66 3.03 -4.60 3.09
C LEU A 66 2.76 -5.49 4.30
N THR A 67 2.22 -6.67 4.06
CA THR A 67 1.97 -7.67 5.13
C THR A 67 1.88 -9.07 4.55
N ASN A 68 2.05 -10.08 5.40
CA ASN A 68 1.79 -11.48 5.15
C ASN A 68 0.69 -12.03 6.10
N ASN A 69 -0.03 -11.15 6.79
CA ASN A 69 -1.11 -11.50 7.70
C ASN A 69 -2.43 -10.96 7.14
N ALA A 70 -3.37 -11.87 6.82
CA ALA A 70 -4.63 -11.53 6.18
C ALA A 70 -5.54 -10.68 7.08
N GLU A 71 -5.60 -10.96 8.38
CA GLU A 71 -6.39 -10.17 9.33
C GLU A 71 -5.90 -8.71 9.37
N TYR A 72 -4.58 -8.51 9.43
CA TYR A 72 -3.99 -7.17 9.41
C TYR A 72 -4.26 -6.45 8.09
N PHE A 73 -4.19 -7.18 6.96
CA PHE A 73 -4.53 -6.63 5.66
C PHE A 73 -5.98 -6.13 5.63
N ILE A 74 -6.94 -6.99 5.98
CA ILE A 74 -8.37 -6.69 5.94
C ILE A 74 -8.71 -5.51 6.88
N ARG A 75 -8.18 -5.51 8.10
CA ARG A 75 -8.36 -4.41 9.04
C ARG A 75 -7.83 -3.09 8.46
N THR A 76 -6.66 -3.11 7.85
CA THR A 76 -6.05 -1.92 7.24
C THR A 76 -6.85 -1.44 6.04
N VAL A 77 -7.36 -2.35 5.21
CA VAL A 77 -8.28 -2.01 4.11
C VAL A 77 -9.51 -1.28 4.64
N ASN A 78 -10.14 -1.78 5.70
CA ASN A 78 -11.31 -1.13 6.29
C ASN A 78 -10.98 0.30 6.77
N ALA A 79 -9.86 0.49 7.45
CA ALA A 79 -9.41 1.81 7.89
C ALA A 79 -9.10 2.75 6.70
N LEU A 80 -8.56 2.23 5.61
CA LEU A 80 -8.31 3.01 4.39
C LEU A 80 -9.60 3.37 3.65
N LYS A 81 -10.62 2.53 3.74
CA LYS A 81 -11.95 2.84 3.20
C LYS A 81 -12.62 4.02 3.93
N ASP A 82 -12.38 4.18 5.23
CA ASP A 82 -12.86 5.34 5.98
C ASP A 82 -12.25 6.66 5.47
N PHE A 83 -11.09 6.60 4.82
CA PHE A 83 -10.50 7.72 4.07
C PHE A 83 -11.01 7.87 2.63
N GLY A 84 -11.87 6.95 2.15
CA GLY A 84 -12.45 6.97 0.81
C GLY A 84 -11.66 6.18 -0.25
N TYR A 85 -10.72 5.32 0.14
CA TYR A 85 -9.97 4.48 -0.80
C TYR A 85 -10.69 3.17 -1.09
N ASP A 86 -11.07 2.95 -2.35
CA ASP A 86 -11.73 1.73 -2.83
C ASP A 86 -10.78 0.77 -3.57
N GLU A 87 -9.57 1.22 -3.89
CA GLU A 87 -8.52 0.41 -4.50
C GLU A 87 -7.27 0.42 -3.61
N ILE A 88 -6.70 -0.75 -3.39
CA ILE A 88 -5.53 -0.97 -2.53
C ILE A 88 -4.50 -1.78 -3.32
N ASN A 89 -3.23 -1.49 -3.14
CA ASN A 89 -2.14 -2.26 -3.73
C ASN A 89 -1.48 -3.16 -2.68
N LEU A 90 -1.31 -4.44 -2.98
CA LEU A 90 -0.56 -5.39 -2.17
C LEU A 90 0.92 -5.39 -2.62
N ASN A 91 1.84 -5.17 -1.69
CA ASN A 91 3.27 -5.24 -1.97
C ASN A 91 3.79 -6.68 -1.85
N LEU A 92 4.08 -7.29 -3.00
CA LEU A 92 4.78 -8.58 -3.12
C LEU A 92 6.16 -8.44 -3.79
N GLY A 93 6.68 -7.22 -3.89
CA GLY A 93 7.89 -6.95 -4.66
C GLY A 93 9.08 -6.40 -3.87
N CYS A 94 8.88 -5.86 -2.67
CA CYS A 94 9.95 -5.22 -1.91
C CYS A 94 11.08 -6.22 -1.59
N PRO A 95 12.33 -6.01 -2.10
CA PRO A 95 13.44 -6.92 -1.89
C PRO A 95 14.30 -6.55 -0.67
N SER A 96 13.91 -5.56 0.14
CA SER A 96 14.67 -5.14 1.31
C SER A 96 14.92 -6.32 2.25
N GLY A 97 16.16 -6.50 2.69
CA GLY A 97 16.55 -7.61 3.56
C GLY A 97 15.73 -7.68 4.85
N THR A 98 15.35 -6.55 5.44
CA THR A 98 14.51 -6.50 6.64
C THR A 98 13.06 -6.91 6.37
N VAL A 99 12.58 -6.74 5.14
CA VAL A 99 11.24 -7.15 4.69
C VAL A 99 11.23 -8.64 4.36
N VAL A 100 12.21 -9.08 3.57
CA VAL A 100 12.37 -10.49 3.16
C VAL A 100 12.59 -11.41 4.35
N ALA A 101 13.41 -11.01 5.33
CA ALA A 101 13.64 -11.77 6.56
C ALA A 101 12.37 -11.98 7.42
N LYS A 102 11.32 -11.19 7.17
CA LYS A 102 9.99 -11.34 7.80
C LYS A 102 8.97 -12.02 6.90
N HIS A 103 9.43 -12.67 5.83
CA HIS A 103 8.57 -13.32 4.82
C HIS A 103 7.50 -12.36 4.27
N LYS A 104 7.86 -11.07 4.03
CA LYS A 104 6.99 -10.04 3.44
C LYS A 104 7.58 -9.56 2.12
N GLY A 105 6.80 -8.80 1.35
CA GLY A 105 7.23 -8.32 0.05
C GLY A 105 7.66 -9.48 -0.87
N SER A 106 8.82 -9.38 -1.51
CA SER A 106 9.32 -10.46 -2.38
C SER A 106 9.62 -11.76 -1.61
N GLY A 107 9.90 -11.69 -0.30
CA GLY A 107 10.11 -12.86 0.54
C GLY A 107 8.86 -13.71 0.71
N PHE A 108 7.66 -13.14 0.56
CA PHE A 108 6.41 -13.90 0.68
C PHE A 108 6.19 -14.83 -0.53
N LEU A 109 6.80 -14.54 -1.67
CA LEU A 109 6.68 -15.37 -2.88
C LEU A 109 7.30 -16.77 -2.72
N SER A 110 8.20 -16.97 -1.76
CA SER A 110 8.77 -18.29 -1.46
C SER A 110 7.84 -19.19 -0.64
N GLU A 111 6.86 -18.60 0.05
CA GLU A 111 5.94 -19.27 0.96
C GLU A 111 4.62 -19.61 0.25
N ARG A 112 4.67 -20.48 -0.75
CA ARG A 112 3.55 -20.72 -1.71
C ARG A 112 2.22 -21.02 -1.02
N GLU A 113 2.19 -21.97 -0.11
CA GLU A 113 0.97 -22.39 0.57
C GLU A 113 0.40 -21.27 1.47
N ASP A 114 1.27 -20.54 2.14
CA ASP A 114 0.87 -19.43 2.99
C ASP A 114 0.36 -18.26 2.16
N LEU A 115 1.01 -17.99 1.02
CA LEU A 115 0.59 -16.96 0.08
C LEU A 115 -0.78 -17.30 -0.52
N ASP A 116 -1.00 -18.54 -0.95
CA ASP A 116 -2.28 -18.99 -1.50
C ASP A 116 -3.40 -18.79 -0.46
N ARG A 117 -3.20 -19.27 0.77
CA ARG A 117 -4.17 -19.07 1.86
C ARG A 117 -4.44 -17.59 2.15
N PHE A 118 -3.38 -16.79 2.18
CA PHE A 118 -3.48 -15.35 2.39
C PHE A 118 -4.30 -14.68 1.28
N LEU A 119 -4.03 -15.00 0.01
CA LEU A 119 -4.74 -14.45 -1.13
C LEU A 119 -6.23 -14.85 -1.13
N ASP A 120 -6.52 -16.13 -0.90
CA ASP A 120 -7.89 -16.62 -0.79
C ASP A 120 -8.66 -15.87 0.30
N GLU A 121 -8.05 -15.64 1.45
CA GLU A 121 -8.67 -14.95 2.56
C GLU A 121 -8.92 -13.47 2.26
N ILE A 122 -7.93 -12.74 1.75
CA ILE A 122 -8.09 -11.31 1.47
C ILE A 122 -9.06 -11.06 0.31
N PHE A 123 -9.06 -11.88 -0.73
CA PHE A 123 -10.01 -11.75 -1.85
C PHE A 123 -11.44 -12.14 -1.48
N SER A 124 -11.62 -13.08 -0.54
CA SER A 124 -12.96 -13.47 -0.09
C SER A 124 -13.58 -12.49 0.91
N LYS A 125 -12.76 -11.79 1.70
CA LYS A 125 -13.24 -10.96 2.82
C LYS A 125 -13.04 -9.45 2.62
N SER A 126 -12.21 -9.04 1.67
CA SER A 126 -11.97 -7.61 1.40
C SER A 126 -13.06 -7.02 0.52
N ASN A 127 -13.49 -5.80 0.87
CA ASN A 127 -14.46 -5.01 0.10
C ASN A 127 -13.79 -4.01 -0.86
N ALA A 128 -12.47 -4.02 -0.98
CA ALA A 128 -11.71 -3.16 -1.88
C ALA A 128 -11.22 -3.93 -3.10
N LYS A 129 -10.97 -3.21 -4.18
CA LYS A 129 -10.20 -3.73 -5.31
C LYS A 129 -8.74 -3.87 -4.90
N ILE A 130 -8.14 -5.04 -5.13
CA ILE A 130 -6.73 -5.33 -4.84
C ILE A 130 -5.97 -5.53 -6.16
#